data_942eada318577c76cfde29f2912c2b02
#
_entry.id   942eada318577c76cfde29f2912c2b02
#
_cell.length_a   1.000
_cell.length_b   1.000
_cell.length_c   1.000
_cell.angle_alpha   90.00
_cell.angle_beta   90.00
_cell.angle_gamma   90.00
#
_symmetry.space_group_name_H-M   'P 1'
#
loop_
_entity.id
_entity.type
_entity.pdbx_description
1 polymer ?
#
loop_
_entity_poly.entity_id
_entity_poly.type
_entity_poly.pdbx_seq_one_letter_code
_entity_poly.pdbx_strand_id
1 'polypeptide(L)'
;MKKLFLFAAGVLALCWPQLGRAQVKNEGLANQIIAARQKNAALMKQYSWNSRIEILDNGAVKDIRIDQVMYGPDGQLQRTTLNDQPAAMPHGFLRRRIAEKEKEKMEKYLKGLNALLDQYTLPTAGQIINFISTATISAPDANGMLTITGNNVIKPGDTMTMTIYAPTRQPRSMSFMTFFESDAVNVSATFKTLNNGLNYMAFGEAEVTMKNLSLQVQNYDYINQNQ
;
A
#
# COMPACT_ATOMS: atom_id res chain seq x y z
N MET A 1 -25.70 59.11 48.21
CA MET A 1 -25.95 58.31 47.00
C MET A 1 -24.71 57.51 46.71
N LYS A 2 -24.68 56.24 47.16
CA LYS A 2 -23.54 55.31 47.01
C LYS A 2 -23.72 54.52 45.74
N LYS A 3 -22.77 54.62 44.77
CA LYS A 3 -22.75 53.76 43.57
C LYS A 3 -22.02 52.48 43.90
N LEU A 4 -22.71 51.39 43.77
CA LEU A 4 -22.24 50.03 43.92
C LEU A 4 -21.61 49.57 42.58
N PHE A 5 -20.33 49.28 42.55
CA PHE A 5 -19.67 48.63 41.41
C PHE A 5 -19.66 47.13 41.60
N LEU A 6 -20.40 46.44 40.72
CA LEU A 6 -20.36 45.00 40.61
C LEU A 6 -19.13 44.57 39.74
N PHE A 7 -18.18 43.88 40.35
CA PHE A 7 -17.12 43.18 39.61
C PHE A 7 -17.64 41.87 39.09
N ALA A 8 -17.84 41.74 37.78
CA ALA A 8 -18.05 40.45 37.10
C ALA A 8 -16.68 39.76 36.91
N ALA A 9 -16.41 38.74 37.73
CA ALA A 9 -15.27 37.85 37.57
C ALA A 9 -15.55 36.91 36.38
N GLY A 10 -14.98 37.22 35.22
CA GLY A 10 -14.99 36.32 34.07
C GLY A 10 -14.10 35.12 34.34
N VAL A 11 -14.71 33.96 34.45
CA VAL A 11 -14.00 32.66 34.45
C VAL A 11 -13.52 32.40 33.01
N LEU A 12 -12.24 32.75 32.75
CA LEU A 12 -11.55 32.28 31.56
C LEU A 12 -11.26 30.80 31.73
N ALA A 13 -12.15 29.94 31.18
CA ALA A 13 -11.87 28.52 31.01
C ALA A 13 -10.71 28.36 30.06
N LEU A 14 -9.54 28.04 30.63
CA LEU A 14 -8.34 27.65 29.90
C LEU A 14 -8.60 26.30 29.19
N CYS A 15 -9.16 26.35 27.98
CA CYS A 15 -9.09 25.25 27.01
C CYS A 15 -7.65 25.16 26.49
N TRP A 16 -6.77 24.50 27.23
CA TRP A 16 -5.44 24.13 26.77
C TRP A 16 -5.29 22.61 26.59
N PRO A 17 -4.37 22.21 25.74
CA PRO A 17 -4.57 21.65 24.41
C PRO A 17 -4.49 20.13 24.47
N GLN A 18 -5.51 19.49 24.00
CA GLN A 18 -5.53 18.04 23.71
C GLN A 18 -4.62 17.71 22.49
N LEU A 19 -4.24 18.70 21.68
CA LEU A 19 -3.42 18.54 20.47
C LEU A 19 -2.04 17.92 20.74
N GLY A 20 -1.33 18.33 21.80
CA GLY A 20 -0.01 17.77 22.07
C GLY A 20 -0.01 16.30 22.47
N ARG A 21 -1.05 15.83 23.16
CA ARG A 21 -1.15 14.39 23.55
C ARG A 21 -1.48 13.48 22.39
N ALA A 22 -2.28 13.95 21.43
CA ALA A 22 -2.60 13.19 20.22
C ALA A 22 -1.35 13.05 19.33
N GLN A 23 -0.58 14.10 19.16
CA GLN A 23 0.63 14.08 18.34
C GLN A 23 1.70 13.13 18.91
N VAL A 24 1.99 13.18 20.20
CA VAL A 24 2.93 12.25 20.86
C VAL A 24 2.46 10.79 20.75
N LYS A 25 1.15 10.53 20.85
CA LYS A 25 0.57 9.20 20.69
C LYS A 25 0.75 8.69 19.26
N ASN A 26 0.57 9.56 18.27
CA ASN A 26 0.70 9.21 16.87
C ASN A 26 2.15 8.92 16.48
N GLU A 27 3.13 9.67 16.98
CA GLU A 27 4.57 9.40 16.77
C GLU A 27 4.96 8.04 17.35
N GLY A 28 4.47 7.69 18.53
CA GLY A 28 4.67 6.38 19.14
C GLY A 28 4.14 5.25 18.26
N LEU A 29 2.96 5.41 17.66
CA LEU A 29 2.38 4.43 16.75
C LEU A 29 3.21 4.31 15.45
N ALA A 30 3.63 5.44 14.86
CA ALA A 30 4.46 5.43 13.67
C ALA A 30 5.75 4.64 13.88
N ASN A 31 6.46 4.88 14.98
CA ASN A 31 7.68 4.17 15.33
C ASN A 31 7.46 2.66 15.54
N GLN A 32 6.33 2.27 16.14
CA GLN A 32 5.96 0.86 16.30
C GLN A 32 5.67 0.19 14.95
N ILE A 33 5.00 0.86 14.03
CA ILE A 33 4.75 0.37 12.67
C ILE A 33 6.07 0.21 11.91
N ILE A 34 6.97 1.19 11.99
CA ILE A 34 8.30 1.14 11.36
C ILE A 34 9.10 -0.05 11.89
N ALA A 35 9.14 -0.25 13.21
CA ALA A 35 9.85 -1.37 13.83
C ALA A 35 9.25 -2.72 13.43
N ALA A 36 7.92 -2.85 13.41
CA ALA A 36 7.24 -4.07 12.96
C ALA A 36 7.57 -4.38 11.48
N ARG A 37 7.59 -3.35 10.63
CA ARG A 37 7.95 -3.49 9.22
C ARG A 37 9.41 -3.90 9.01
N GLN A 38 10.34 -3.33 9.76
CA GLN A 38 11.77 -3.71 9.70
C GLN A 38 11.96 -5.17 10.11
N LYS A 39 11.31 -5.60 11.21
CA LYS A 39 11.32 -7.00 11.64
C LYS A 39 10.75 -7.92 10.56
N ASN A 40 9.62 -7.54 9.94
CA ASN A 40 9.00 -8.31 8.88
C ASN A 40 9.89 -8.40 7.63
N ALA A 41 10.56 -7.31 7.26
CA ALA A 41 11.49 -7.30 6.13
C ALA A 41 12.70 -8.23 6.35
N ALA A 42 13.20 -8.33 7.58
CA ALA A 42 14.24 -9.28 7.94
C ALA A 42 13.77 -10.74 7.83
N LEU A 43 12.53 -11.03 8.25
CA LEU A 43 11.93 -12.37 8.07
C LEU A 43 11.71 -12.69 6.60
N MET A 44 11.21 -11.75 5.80
CA MET A 44 10.93 -11.94 4.37
C MET A 44 12.18 -12.40 3.59
N LYS A 45 13.35 -11.92 3.96
CA LYS A 45 14.63 -12.32 3.32
C LYS A 45 14.98 -13.80 3.46
N GLN A 46 14.32 -14.51 4.37
CA GLN A 46 14.53 -15.94 4.57
C GLN A 46 13.60 -16.80 3.71
N TYR A 47 12.76 -16.18 2.89
CA TYR A 47 11.72 -16.89 2.13
C TYR A 47 11.88 -16.70 0.63
N SER A 48 11.51 -17.75 -0.09
CA SER A 48 11.05 -17.64 -1.47
C SER A 48 9.54 -17.81 -1.54
N TRP A 49 8.89 -17.30 -2.57
CA TRP A 49 7.46 -17.42 -2.79
C TRP A 49 7.13 -17.36 -4.28
N ASN A 50 5.95 -17.81 -4.63
CA ASN A 50 5.40 -17.64 -5.98
C ASN A 50 4.56 -16.36 -6.05
N SER A 51 4.73 -15.60 -7.12
CA SER A 51 3.97 -14.38 -7.41
C SER A 51 3.29 -14.54 -8.76
N ARG A 52 1.96 -14.63 -8.77
CA ARG A 52 1.14 -14.62 -9.98
C ARG A 52 0.69 -13.18 -10.24
N ILE A 53 0.97 -12.71 -11.44
CA ILE A 53 0.62 -11.36 -11.91
C ILE A 53 -0.31 -11.54 -13.10
N GLU A 54 -1.46 -10.87 -13.08
CA GLU A 54 -2.42 -10.84 -14.17
C GLU A 54 -2.68 -9.41 -14.61
N ILE A 55 -2.73 -9.21 -15.93
CA ILE A 55 -3.16 -7.96 -16.55
C ILE A 55 -4.50 -8.24 -17.23
N LEU A 56 -5.53 -7.52 -16.80
CA LEU A 56 -6.86 -7.57 -17.38
C LEU A 56 -7.15 -6.27 -18.14
N ASP A 57 -7.69 -6.42 -19.33
CA ASP A 57 -8.17 -5.32 -20.17
C ASP A 57 -9.63 -5.59 -20.52
N ASN A 58 -10.52 -4.65 -20.16
CA ASN A 58 -11.97 -4.82 -20.30
C ASN A 58 -12.49 -6.12 -19.63
N GLY A 59 -11.94 -6.48 -18.48
CA GLY A 59 -12.30 -7.70 -17.72
C GLY A 59 -11.76 -8.99 -18.32
N ALA A 60 -11.10 -8.98 -19.47
CA ALA A 60 -10.48 -10.14 -20.08
C ALA A 60 -9.00 -10.21 -19.70
N VAL A 61 -8.57 -11.38 -19.22
CA VAL A 61 -7.15 -11.63 -18.93
C VAL A 61 -6.35 -11.56 -20.24
N LYS A 62 -5.38 -10.68 -20.31
CA LYS A 62 -4.49 -10.47 -21.47
C LYS A 62 -3.12 -11.08 -21.25
N ASP A 63 -2.64 -11.05 -20.01
CA ASP A 63 -1.31 -11.51 -19.68
C ASP A 63 -1.33 -12.19 -18.32
N ILE A 64 -0.64 -13.31 -18.20
CA ILE A 64 -0.44 -14.05 -16.94
C ILE A 64 1.04 -14.38 -16.85
N ARG A 65 1.64 -13.95 -15.77
CA ARG A 65 3.02 -14.29 -15.46
C ARG A 65 3.11 -14.86 -14.04
N ILE A 66 3.85 -15.93 -13.88
CA ILE A 66 4.15 -16.55 -12.59
C ILE A 66 5.66 -16.50 -12.40
N ASP A 67 6.09 -15.82 -11.36
CA ASP A 67 7.49 -15.73 -10.97
C ASP A 67 7.72 -16.45 -9.63
N GLN A 68 8.82 -17.15 -9.51
CA GLN A 68 9.42 -17.43 -8.22
C GLN A 68 10.24 -16.22 -7.78
N VAL A 69 10.01 -15.77 -6.56
CA VAL A 69 10.61 -14.54 -6.01
C VAL A 69 11.40 -14.91 -4.76
N MET A 70 12.59 -14.34 -4.62
CA MET A 70 13.45 -14.51 -3.45
C MET A 70 14.40 -13.33 -3.30
N TYR A 71 15.03 -13.18 -2.16
CA TYR A 71 16.15 -12.25 -1.99
C TYR A 71 17.47 -12.94 -2.32
N GLY A 72 18.29 -12.30 -3.17
CA GLY A 72 19.64 -12.74 -3.46
C GLY A 72 20.63 -12.45 -2.32
N PRO A 73 21.87 -12.95 -2.42
CA PRO A 73 22.92 -12.70 -1.45
C PRO A 73 23.25 -11.20 -1.27
N ASP A 74 23.02 -10.42 -2.31
CA ASP A 74 23.16 -8.95 -2.32
C ASP A 74 22.00 -8.22 -1.62
N GLY A 75 20.99 -8.96 -1.14
CA GLY A 75 19.79 -8.43 -0.53
C GLY A 75 18.79 -7.80 -1.51
N GLN A 76 19.03 -7.95 -2.82
CA GLN A 76 18.10 -7.50 -3.85
C GLN A 76 17.06 -8.59 -4.17
N LEU A 77 15.87 -8.13 -4.56
CA LEU A 77 14.78 -9.01 -4.96
C LEU A 77 15.09 -9.62 -6.34
N GLN A 78 15.17 -10.95 -6.40
CA GLN A 78 15.35 -11.71 -7.62
C GLN A 78 14.04 -12.37 -8.03
N ARG A 79 13.77 -12.41 -9.34
CA ARG A 79 12.60 -13.03 -9.93
C ARG A 79 13.02 -14.00 -11.01
N THR A 80 12.53 -15.24 -10.93
CA THR A 80 12.68 -16.26 -11.96
C THR A 80 11.32 -16.58 -12.52
N THR A 81 11.09 -16.30 -13.78
CA THR A 81 9.81 -16.59 -14.44
C THR A 81 9.63 -18.10 -14.59
N LEU A 82 8.56 -18.62 -13.99
CA LEU A 82 8.17 -20.03 -14.07
C LEU A 82 7.21 -20.27 -15.23
N ASN A 83 6.32 -19.32 -15.49
CA ASN A 83 5.36 -19.36 -16.57
C ASN A 83 5.06 -17.95 -17.06
N ASP A 84 4.97 -17.78 -18.36
CA ASP A 84 4.64 -16.54 -19.03
C ASP A 84 3.67 -16.85 -20.19
N GLN A 85 2.47 -16.30 -20.12
CA GLN A 85 1.44 -16.45 -21.14
C GLN A 85 1.10 -15.06 -21.69
N PRO A 86 1.94 -14.53 -22.58
CA PRO A 86 1.72 -13.23 -23.17
C PRO A 86 0.49 -13.22 -24.09
N ALA A 87 -0.10 -12.05 -24.27
CA ALA A 87 -1.18 -11.86 -25.20
C ALA A 87 -0.81 -12.33 -26.61
N ALA A 88 -1.74 -13.02 -27.27
CA ALA A 88 -1.53 -13.51 -28.64
C ALA A 88 -1.33 -12.35 -29.62
N MET A 89 -0.28 -12.43 -30.45
CA MET A 89 -0.02 -11.45 -31.47
C MET A 89 -0.87 -11.71 -32.73
N PRO A 90 -1.47 -10.70 -33.35
CA PRO A 90 -2.26 -10.85 -34.56
C PRO A 90 -1.40 -11.22 -35.76
N HIS A 91 -1.97 -11.97 -36.70
CA HIS A 91 -1.32 -12.31 -37.96
C HIS A 91 -1.35 -11.15 -38.98
N GLY A 92 -0.30 -10.99 -39.78
CA GLY A 92 -0.14 -10.00 -40.82
C GLY A 92 0.76 -8.81 -40.43
N PHE A 93 1.65 -8.41 -41.35
CA PHE A 93 2.73 -7.46 -41.10
C PHE A 93 2.27 -6.10 -40.53
N LEU A 94 1.24 -5.50 -41.12
CA LEU A 94 0.73 -4.19 -40.69
C LEU A 94 0.04 -4.27 -39.33
N ARG A 95 -0.78 -5.32 -39.12
CA ARG A 95 -1.48 -5.55 -37.83
C ARG A 95 -0.48 -5.83 -36.71
N ARG A 96 0.55 -6.60 -37.00
CA ARG A 96 1.63 -6.90 -36.05
C ARG A 96 2.38 -5.64 -35.65
N ARG A 97 2.74 -4.77 -36.59
CA ARG A 97 3.45 -3.50 -36.30
C ARG A 97 2.61 -2.53 -35.46
N ILE A 98 1.29 -2.49 -35.67
CA ILE A 98 0.37 -1.70 -34.83
C ILE A 98 0.33 -2.28 -33.40
N ALA A 99 0.15 -3.60 -33.29
CA ALA A 99 0.11 -4.29 -31.99
C ALA A 99 1.43 -4.13 -31.20
N GLU A 100 2.59 -4.19 -31.86
CA GLU A 100 3.89 -3.93 -31.26
C GLU A 100 3.98 -2.51 -30.66
N LYS A 101 3.54 -1.49 -31.38
CA LYS A 101 3.51 -0.11 -30.88
C LYS A 101 2.55 0.08 -29.69
N GLU A 102 1.39 -0.57 -29.73
CA GLU A 102 0.44 -0.53 -28.62
C GLU A 102 0.99 -1.25 -27.40
N LYS A 103 1.67 -2.39 -27.60
CA LYS A 103 2.37 -3.12 -26.56
C LYS A 103 3.45 -2.25 -25.91
N GLU A 104 4.31 -1.60 -26.67
CA GLU A 104 5.34 -0.69 -26.16
C GLU A 104 4.75 0.46 -25.32
N LYS A 105 3.63 1.04 -25.79
CA LYS A 105 2.91 2.10 -25.04
C LYS A 105 2.37 1.56 -23.70
N MET A 106 1.78 0.37 -23.72
CA MET A 106 1.23 -0.27 -22.53
C MET A 106 2.34 -0.62 -21.55
N GLU A 107 3.46 -1.19 -22.00
CA GLU A 107 4.62 -1.49 -21.17
C GLU A 107 5.19 -0.23 -20.50
N LYS A 108 5.29 0.87 -21.25
CA LYS A 108 5.72 2.17 -20.71
C LYS A 108 4.75 2.69 -19.66
N TYR A 109 3.44 2.60 -19.92
CA TYR A 109 2.39 3.00 -18.99
C TYR A 109 2.46 2.18 -17.69
N LEU A 110 2.51 0.84 -17.80
CA LEU A 110 2.62 -0.07 -16.66
C LEU A 110 3.89 0.16 -15.83
N LYS A 111 5.01 0.44 -16.50
CA LYS A 111 6.27 0.79 -15.80
C LYS A 111 6.12 2.07 -14.98
N GLY A 112 5.49 3.09 -15.52
CA GLY A 112 5.23 4.35 -14.82
C GLY A 112 4.22 4.16 -13.68
N LEU A 113 3.16 3.40 -13.91
CA LEU A 113 2.18 3.05 -12.89
C LEU A 113 2.83 2.29 -11.73
N ASN A 114 3.63 1.27 -12.00
CA ASN A 114 4.36 0.52 -10.97
C ASN A 114 5.26 1.44 -10.13
N ALA A 115 6.01 2.34 -10.76
CA ALA A 115 6.85 3.30 -10.05
C ALA A 115 6.05 4.25 -9.14
N LEU A 116 4.81 4.57 -9.49
CA LEU A 116 3.89 5.30 -8.61
C LEU A 116 3.43 4.41 -7.45
N LEU A 117 2.98 3.18 -7.73
CA LEU A 117 2.46 2.26 -6.71
C LEU A 117 3.53 1.91 -5.66
N ASP A 118 4.79 1.81 -6.06
CA ASP A 118 5.92 1.55 -5.15
C ASP A 118 6.04 2.63 -4.05
N GLN A 119 5.68 3.88 -4.33
CA GLN A 119 5.70 4.95 -3.33
C GLN A 119 4.71 4.72 -2.18
N TYR A 120 3.59 4.02 -2.44
CA TYR A 120 2.59 3.68 -1.43
C TYR A 120 2.89 2.34 -0.73
N THR A 121 3.45 1.38 -1.44
CA THR A 121 3.68 0.02 -0.94
C THR A 121 5.05 -0.11 -0.24
N LEU A 122 6.02 0.72 -0.62
CA LEU A 122 7.38 0.74 -0.07
C LEU A 122 7.71 2.11 0.58
N PRO A 123 6.86 2.69 1.45
CA PRO A 123 7.09 4.00 2.00
C PRO A 123 8.34 4.03 2.89
N THR A 124 9.05 5.14 2.86
CA THR A 124 10.16 5.43 3.78
C THR A 124 9.64 5.65 5.21
N ALA A 125 10.52 5.57 6.20
CA ALA A 125 10.16 5.88 7.59
C ALA A 125 9.56 7.30 7.73
N GLY A 126 10.12 8.29 7.04
CA GLY A 126 9.59 9.65 7.04
C GLY A 126 8.17 9.76 6.47
N GLN A 127 7.88 9.05 5.39
CA GLN A 127 6.52 9.01 4.82
C GLN A 127 5.52 8.35 5.77
N ILE A 128 5.92 7.28 6.49
CA ILE A 128 5.08 6.65 7.52
C ILE A 128 4.79 7.64 8.65
N ILE A 129 5.80 8.35 9.16
CA ILE A 129 5.63 9.36 10.21
C ILE A 129 4.69 10.45 9.74
N ASN A 130 4.89 11.00 8.54
CA ASN A 130 4.04 12.05 7.99
C ASN A 130 2.59 11.59 7.84
N PHE A 131 2.36 10.40 7.26
CA PHE A 131 1.04 9.82 7.12
C PHE A 131 0.35 9.66 8.48
N ILE A 132 0.99 9.03 9.46
CA ILE A 132 0.43 8.79 10.79
C ILE A 132 0.18 10.09 11.55
N SER A 133 1.00 11.12 11.37
CA SER A 133 0.84 12.41 12.06
C SER A 133 -0.42 13.17 11.64
N THR A 134 -0.88 12.98 10.40
CA THR A 134 -2.05 13.67 9.81
C THR A 134 -3.28 12.80 9.70
N ALA A 135 -3.13 11.47 9.89
CA ALA A 135 -4.20 10.51 9.73
C ALA A 135 -5.20 10.53 10.89
N THR A 136 -6.43 10.18 10.58
CA THR A 136 -7.44 9.79 11.56
C THR A 136 -7.23 8.33 11.95
N ILE A 137 -7.11 8.06 13.25
CA ILE A 137 -6.81 6.74 13.79
C ILE A 137 -7.97 6.31 14.69
N SER A 138 -8.59 5.15 14.38
CA SER A 138 -9.64 4.59 15.22
C SER A 138 -9.09 4.00 16.52
N ALA A 139 -9.93 3.80 17.51
CA ALA A 139 -9.63 2.84 18.57
C ALA A 139 -9.64 1.41 17.98
N PRO A 140 -8.87 0.46 18.58
CA PRO A 140 -8.98 -0.95 18.20
C PRO A 140 -10.41 -1.47 18.41
N ASP A 141 -10.90 -2.23 17.43
CA ASP A 141 -12.19 -2.93 17.54
C ASP A 141 -12.09 -4.18 18.44
N ALA A 142 -13.18 -4.95 18.57
CA ALA A 142 -13.26 -6.18 19.37
C ALA A 142 -12.27 -7.27 18.86
N ASN A 143 -11.85 -7.22 17.61
CA ASN A 143 -10.86 -8.13 17.01
C ASN A 143 -9.43 -7.59 17.10
N GLY A 144 -9.22 -6.45 17.74
CA GLY A 144 -7.94 -5.78 17.85
C GLY A 144 -7.49 -5.10 16.55
N MET A 145 -8.42 -4.80 15.65
CA MET A 145 -8.11 -4.09 14.39
C MET A 145 -8.21 -2.59 14.60
N LEU A 146 -7.23 -1.87 14.09
CA LEU A 146 -7.12 -0.41 14.13
C LEU A 146 -7.07 0.11 12.70
N THR A 147 -7.93 1.08 12.37
CA THR A 147 -8.00 1.70 11.05
C THR A 147 -7.33 3.07 11.08
N ILE A 148 -6.50 3.32 10.07
CA ILE A 148 -5.77 4.56 9.85
C ILE A 148 -6.20 5.10 8.49
N THR A 149 -6.75 6.30 8.45
CA THR A 149 -7.21 6.96 7.21
C THR A 149 -6.58 8.31 7.08
N GLY A 150 -6.02 8.61 5.91
CA GLY A 150 -5.41 9.90 5.61
C GLY A 150 -5.63 10.33 4.17
N ASN A 151 -5.47 11.63 3.96
CA ASN A 151 -5.56 12.28 2.65
C ASN A 151 -4.23 12.95 2.33
N ASN A 152 -3.95 13.19 1.04
CA ASN A 152 -2.71 13.81 0.57
C ASN A 152 -1.46 13.09 1.11
N VAL A 153 -1.46 11.76 0.99
CA VAL A 153 -0.43 10.88 1.58
C VAL A 153 0.90 11.00 0.83
N ILE A 154 0.85 10.91 -0.49
CA ILE A 154 2.00 11.07 -1.41
C ILE A 154 1.76 12.24 -2.35
N LYS A 155 0.54 12.41 -2.86
CA LYS A 155 0.14 13.47 -3.79
C LYS A 155 -1.09 14.20 -3.29
N PRO A 156 -1.27 15.48 -3.68
CA PRO A 156 -2.54 16.18 -3.44
C PRO A 156 -3.72 15.41 -4.06
N GLY A 157 -4.78 15.24 -3.27
CA GLY A 157 -6.02 14.57 -3.71
C GLY A 157 -6.03 13.07 -3.55
N ASP A 158 -4.92 12.42 -3.19
CA ASP A 158 -4.95 10.99 -2.88
C ASP A 158 -5.56 10.71 -1.49
N THR A 159 -6.03 9.49 -1.32
CA THR A 159 -6.56 9.01 -0.03
C THR A 159 -6.03 7.62 0.25
N MET A 160 -5.81 7.29 1.52
CA MET A 160 -5.36 5.98 1.93
C MET A 160 -6.07 5.54 3.21
N THR A 161 -6.49 4.28 3.23
CA THR A 161 -6.99 3.60 4.42
C THR A 161 -6.19 2.32 4.63
N MET A 162 -5.68 2.14 5.85
CA MET A 162 -4.96 0.94 6.25
C MET A 162 -5.59 0.37 7.52
N THR A 163 -5.86 -0.93 7.53
CA THR A 163 -6.23 -1.66 8.74
C THR A 163 -5.06 -2.47 9.21
N ILE A 164 -4.67 -2.29 10.46
CA ILE A 164 -3.57 -3.03 11.10
C ILE A 164 -4.08 -3.82 12.31
N TYR A 165 -3.43 -4.94 12.61
CA TYR A 165 -3.64 -5.67 13.86
C TYR A 165 -2.86 -4.98 14.97
N ALA A 166 -3.57 -4.38 15.92
CA ALA A 166 -3.00 -3.50 16.94
C ALA A 166 -1.89 -4.15 17.79
N PRO A 167 -1.96 -5.43 18.21
CA PRO A 167 -0.89 -6.05 18.98
C PRO A 167 0.45 -6.17 18.27
N THR A 168 0.45 -6.47 16.96
CA THR A 168 1.68 -6.71 16.18
C THR A 168 2.05 -5.55 15.25
N ARG A 169 1.18 -4.56 15.08
CA ARG A 169 1.30 -3.44 14.12
C ARG A 169 1.44 -3.88 12.67
N GLN A 170 1.05 -5.11 12.36
CA GLN A 170 1.10 -5.66 11.00
C GLN A 170 -0.16 -5.32 10.23
N PRO A 171 -0.06 -4.97 8.94
CA PRO A 171 -1.22 -4.69 8.08
C PRO A 171 -2.09 -5.94 7.88
N ARG A 172 -3.39 -5.74 7.75
CA ARG A 172 -4.39 -6.72 7.33
C ARG A 172 -5.00 -6.38 5.99
N SER A 173 -5.26 -5.10 5.79
CA SER A 173 -5.69 -4.57 4.50
C SER A 173 -5.16 -3.16 4.29
N MET A 174 -5.07 -2.78 3.04
CA MET A 174 -4.74 -1.44 2.61
C MET A 174 -5.56 -1.11 1.37
N SER A 175 -6.08 0.08 1.28
CA SER A 175 -6.67 0.63 0.07
C SER A 175 -6.23 2.08 -0.10
N PHE A 176 -6.01 2.50 -1.33
CA PHE A 176 -5.77 3.90 -1.65
C PHE A 176 -6.28 4.26 -3.03
N MET A 177 -6.63 5.51 -3.19
CA MET A 177 -6.97 6.13 -4.47
C MET A 177 -5.92 7.19 -4.77
N THR A 178 -5.41 7.18 -5.98
CA THR A 178 -4.43 8.15 -6.48
C THR A 178 -4.67 8.43 -7.97
N PHE A 179 -3.76 9.19 -8.58
CA PHE A 179 -3.86 9.52 -10.00
C PHE A 179 -2.54 9.22 -10.71
N PHE A 180 -2.63 8.54 -11.85
CA PHE A 180 -1.49 8.34 -12.74
C PHE A 180 -1.80 8.97 -14.11
N GLU A 181 -0.96 9.90 -14.54
CA GLU A 181 -1.27 10.83 -15.62
C GLU A 181 -2.58 11.59 -15.30
N SER A 182 -3.67 11.36 -16.02
CA SER A 182 -5.00 11.92 -15.73
C SER A 182 -6.00 10.87 -15.23
N ASP A 183 -5.58 9.62 -15.11
CA ASP A 183 -6.45 8.49 -14.77
C ASP A 183 -6.50 8.28 -13.26
N ALA A 184 -7.70 8.09 -12.70
CA ALA A 184 -7.87 7.64 -11.33
C ALA A 184 -7.44 6.17 -11.20
N VAL A 185 -6.66 5.88 -10.17
CA VAL A 185 -6.15 4.55 -9.85
C VAL A 185 -6.62 4.16 -8.45
N ASN A 186 -7.43 3.12 -8.38
CA ASN A 186 -7.89 2.52 -7.14
C ASN A 186 -7.05 1.28 -6.84
N VAL A 187 -6.52 1.20 -5.63
CA VAL A 187 -5.68 0.08 -5.20
C VAL A 187 -6.24 -0.53 -3.93
N SER A 188 -6.26 -1.86 -3.89
CA SER A 188 -6.55 -2.62 -2.69
C SER A 188 -5.52 -3.73 -2.49
N ALA A 189 -5.22 -4.03 -1.23
CA ALA A 189 -4.36 -5.15 -0.87
C ALA A 189 -4.83 -5.82 0.42
N THR A 190 -4.69 -7.14 0.49
CA THR A 190 -4.93 -7.94 1.68
C THR A 190 -3.67 -8.66 2.11
N PHE A 191 -3.48 -8.78 3.42
CA PHE A 191 -2.28 -9.35 4.02
C PHE A 191 -2.64 -10.57 4.86
N LYS A 192 -1.77 -11.57 4.83
CA LYS A 192 -1.84 -12.77 5.66
C LYS A 192 -0.57 -12.89 6.51
N THR A 193 -0.65 -13.65 7.58
CA THR A 193 0.49 -13.91 8.46
C THR A 193 0.71 -15.41 8.56
N LEU A 194 1.93 -15.86 8.33
CA LEU A 194 2.34 -17.25 8.57
C LEU A 194 2.51 -17.51 10.08
N ASN A 195 2.53 -18.78 10.47
CA ASN A 195 2.62 -19.20 11.87
C ASN A 195 3.86 -18.66 12.61
N ASN A 196 4.94 -18.39 11.88
CA ASN A 196 6.16 -17.81 12.45
C ASN A 196 6.15 -16.26 12.52
N GLY A 197 5.03 -15.62 12.17
CA GLY A 197 4.83 -14.19 12.25
C GLY A 197 5.20 -13.40 11.00
N LEU A 198 5.67 -14.05 9.92
CA LEU A 198 5.87 -13.37 8.64
C LEU A 198 4.54 -12.87 8.09
N ASN A 199 4.41 -11.58 7.91
CA ASN A 199 3.27 -10.92 7.28
C ASN A 199 3.59 -10.58 5.83
N TYR A 200 2.71 -10.93 4.91
CA TYR A 200 2.90 -10.76 3.47
C TYR A 200 1.61 -10.33 2.78
N MET A 201 1.74 -9.60 1.69
CA MET A 201 0.61 -9.28 0.80
C MET A 201 0.19 -10.57 0.10
N ALA A 202 -1.00 -11.07 0.41
CA ALA A 202 -1.54 -12.28 -0.20
C ALA A 202 -2.20 -11.97 -1.55
N PHE A 203 -2.88 -10.84 -1.64
CA PHE A 203 -3.52 -10.36 -2.87
C PHE A 203 -3.43 -8.85 -2.93
N GLY A 204 -3.22 -8.32 -4.12
CA GLY A 204 -3.27 -6.90 -4.43
C GLY A 204 -3.90 -6.68 -5.80
N GLU A 205 -4.63 -5.58 -5.93
CA GLU A 205 -5.25 -5.15 -7.19
C GLU A 205 -5.08 -3.65 -7.35
N ALA A 206 -4.72 -3.24 -8.57
CA ALA A 206 -4.72 -1.86 -8.99
C ALA A 206 -5.63 -1.72 -10.22
N GLU A 207 -6.66 -0.90 -10.11
CA GLU A 207 -7.65 -0.66 -11.16
C GLU A 207 -7.52 0.77 -11.70
N VAL A 208 -7.37 0.88 -13.02
CA VAL A 208 -7.39 2.14 -13.76
C VAL A 208 -8.72 2.22 -14.49
N THR A 209 -9.71 2.84 -13.85
CA THR A 209 -11.11 2.81 -14.27
C THR A 209 -11.31 3.34 -15.70
N MET A 210 -10.68 4.47 -16.04
CA MET A 210 -10.84 5.10 -17.37
C MET A 210 -10.26 4.26 -18.52
N LYS A 211 -9.36 3.33 -18.22
CA LYS A 211 -8.74 2.42 -19.20
C LYS A 211 -9.34 1.03 -19.18
N ASN A 212 -10.28 0.74 -18.26
CA ASN A 212 -10.76 -0.62 -17.96
C ASN A 212 -9.60 -1.61 -17.77
N LEU A 213 -8.50 -1.14 -17.17
CA LEU A 213 -7.28 -1.90 -16.93
C LEU A 213 -7.21 -2.30 -15.46
N SER A 214 -6.99 -3.58 -15.18
CA SER A 214 -6.71 -4.07 -13.83
C SER A 214 -5.40 -4.86 -13.83
N LEU A 215 -4.60 -4.64 -12.79
CA LEU A 215 -3.38 -5.37 -12.48
C LEU A 215 -3.60 -6.11 -11.17
N GLN A 216 -3.59 -7.43 -11.19
CA GLN A 216 -3.77 -8.28 -10.02
C GLN A 216 -2.48 -9.01 -9.69
N VAL A 217 -2.16 -9.10 -8.40
CA VAL A 217 -0.99 -9.80 -7.88
C VAL A 217 -1.42 -10.73 -6.76
N GLN A 218 -1.07 -12.01 -6.86
CA GLN A 218 -1.29 -13.01 -5.83
C GLN A 218 0.04 -13.63 -5.43
N ASN A 219 0.39 -13.56 -4.13
CA ASN A 219 1.60 -14.18 -3.59
C ASN A 219 1.21 -15.39 -2.72
N TYR A 220 1.88 -16.51 -2.94
CA TYR A 220 1.57 -17.80 -2.32
C TYR A 220 2.80 -18.71 -2.24
N ASP A 221 2.67 -19.88 -1.62
CA ASP A 221 3.73 -20.89 -1.49
C ASP A 221 5.04 -20.34 -0.91
N TYR A 222 4.95 -19.72 0.27
CA TYR A 222 6.11 -19.21 0.99
C TYR A 222 6.93 -20.39 1.56
N ILE A 223 8.18 -20.52 1.13
CA ILE A 223 9.12 -21.57 1.55
C ILE A 223 10.29 -20.92 2.26
N ASN A 224 10.58 -21.35 3.49
CA ASN A 224 11.75 -20.89 4.24
C ASN A 224 13.02 -21.52 3.65
N GLN A 225 13.99 -20.71 3.26
CA GLN A 225 15.24 -21.13 2.63
C GLN A 225 16.30 -21.61 3.64
N ASN A 226 16.04 -21.49 4.93
CA ASN A 226 16.93 -21.90 6.02
C ASN A 226 16.51 -23.24 6.67
N GLN A 227 15.54 -23.94 6.09
CA GLN A 227 15.07 -25.23 6.59
C GLN A 227 15.44 -26.36 5.64
#